data_4a743c3c736ce07cbddbf8d9d0256f02
#
_entry.id   4a743c3c736ce07cbddbf8d9d0256f02
#
_cell.length_a   1.000
_cell.length_b   1.000
_cell.length_c   1.000
_cell.angle_alpha   90.00
_cell.angle_beta   90.00
_cell.angle_gamma   90.00
#
_symmetry.space_group_name_H-M   'P 1'
#
loop_
_entity.id
_entity.type
_entity.pdbx_description
1 polymer ?
#
loop_
_entity_poly.entity_id
_entity_poly.type
_entity_poly.pdbx_seq_one_letter_code
_entity_poly.pdbx_strand_id
1 'polypeptide(L)'
;ITGHYGGNLTHGSDYLTASLPASARSMLGMKEVEVEKNVVEKIANLPEAIVYTQLVKPVLTQKCTSCHNDQKQKGKLRLDTPEFILQGGEDGPIISAGKPLDSELIKRLLLDTNDEHHMPPKGKTPLTDNEIALLHWWVQHGADFTKKVAQLPVDDKIKPVLASYANGE
;
A
#
# COMPACT_ATOMS: atom_id res chain seq x y z
N ILE A 1 34.40 -6.28 22.77
CA ILE A 1 33.92 -6.87 21.48
C ILE A 1 32.42 -7.25 21.55
N THR A 2 31.72 -6.97 22.65
CA THR A 2 30.32 -7.38 22.88
C THR A 2 29.24 -6.33 22.51
N GLY A 3 29.65 -5.12 22.09
CA GLY A 3 28.72 -4.03 21.79
C GLY A 3 28.06 -4.07 20.41
N HIS A 4 28.66 -4.78 19.44
CA HIS A 4 28.17 -4.79 18.05
C HIS A 4 26.96 -5.72 17.82
N TYR A 5 26.80 -6.76 18.65
CA TYR A 5 25.66 -7.68 18.53
C TYR A 5 24.36 -7.16 19.16
N GLY A 6 24.46 -6.26 20.14
CA GLY A 6 23.27 -5.70 20.81
C GLY A 6 22.45 -4.73 19.93
N GLY A 7 23.11 -3.99 19.04
CA GLY A 7 22.44 -3.04 18.15
C GLY A 7 21.60 -3.70 17.04
N ASN A 8 22.06 -4.85 16.54
CA ASN A 8 21.36 -5.57 15.48
C ASN A 8 20.09 -6.28 15.96
N LEU A 9 20.00 -6.59 17.25
CA LEU A 9 18.83 -7.24 17.85
C LEU A 9 17.63 -6.31 18.04
N THR A 10 17.88 -5.01 18.20
CA THR A 10 16.83 -4.02 18.47
C THR A 10 16.41 -3.20 17.25
N HIS A 11 17.29 -3.07 16.25
CA HIS A 11 17.08 -2.18 15.11
C HIS A 11 17.15 -2.84 13.73
N GLY A 12 17.34 -4.17 13.67
CA GLY A 12 17.56 -4.92 12.43
C GLY A 12 19.01 -4.90 11.96
N SER A 13 19.35 -5.83 11.06
CA SER A 13 20.71 -6.03 10.55
C SER A 13 21.32 -4.83 9.82
N ASP A 14 20.48 -3.93 9.33
CA ASP A 14 20.88 -2.83 8.44
C ASP A 14 21.00 -1.48 9.14
N TYR A 15 20.77 -1.42 10.45
CA TYR A 15 20.77 -0.17 11.21
C TYR A 15 22.08 0.63 11.07
N LEU A 16 23.23 -0.05 11.16
CA LEU A 16 24.54 0.60 11.08
C LEU A 16 24.97 0.96 9.65
N THR A 17 24.37 0.33 8.65
CA THR A 17 24.74 0.48 7.24
C THR A 17 23.77 1.37 6.46
N ALA A 18 22.55 1.57 6.98
CA ALA A 18 21.53 2.39 6.34
C ALA A 18 21.95 3.88 6.19
N SER A 19 22.79 4.38 7.08
CA SER A 19 23.28 5.76 7.07
C SER A 19 24.58 5.97 6.27
N LEU A 20 25.16 4.91 5.70
CA LEU A 20 26.38 5.03 4.90
C LEU A 20 26.06 5.55 3.50
N PRO A 21 26.89 6.46 2.95
CA PRO A 21 26.77 6.89 1.56
C PRO A 21 26.99 5.72 0.58
N ALA A 22 26.35 5.76 -0.58
CA ALA A 22 26.39 4.69 -1.59
C ALA A 22 27.82 4.25 -1.96
N SER A 23 28.75 5.19 -2.03
CA SER A 23 30.16 4.92 -2.30
C SER A 23 30.83 4.06 -1.24
N ALA A 24 30.49 4.23 0.03
CA ALA A 24 31.03 3.44 1.13
C ALA A 24 30.44 2.02 1.17
N ARG A 25 29.17 1.85 0.80
CA ARG A 25 28.51 0.53 0.69
C ARG A 25 29.14 -0.32 -0.40
N SER A 26 29.41 0.28 -1.57
CA SER A 26 30.06 -0.39 -2.70
C SER A 26 31.46 -0.91 -2.33
N MET A 27 32.24 -0.13 -1.60
CA MET A 27 33.58 -0.55 -1.13
C MET A 27 33.53 -1.72 -0.14
N LEU A 28 32.45 -1.88 0.59
CA LEU A 28 32.26 -2.97 1.55
C LEU A 28 31.66 -4.24 0.93
N GLY A 29 31.50 -4.27 -0.42
CA GLY A 29 30.93 -5.42 -1.13
C GLY A 29 29.45 -5.69 -0.79
N MET A 30 28.75 -4.71 -0.21
CA MET A 30 27.35 -4.83 0.12
C MET A 30 26.56 -4.64 -1.18
N LYS A 31 25.72 -5.62 -1.52
CA LYS A 31 24.73 -5.44 -2.60
C LYS A 31 23.92 -4.18 -2.29
N GLU A 32 23.75 -3.32 -3.28
CA GLU A 32 22.78 -2.25 -3.18
C GLU A 32 21.45 -2.90 -2.80
N VAL A 33 20.92 -2.51 -1.64
CA VAL A 33 19.52 -2.72 -1.36
C VAL A 33 18.83 -1.79 -2.34
N GLU A 34 18.33 -2.33 -3.45
CA GLU A 34 17.36 -1.63 -4.26
C GLU A 34 16.21 -1.31 -3.30
N VAL A 35 16.20 -0.07 -2.83
CA VAL A 35 14.96 0.51 -2.31
C VAL A 35 14.03 0.40 -3.51
N GLU A 36 13.10 -0.56 -3.47
CA GLU A 36 12.02 -0.61 -4.43
C GLU A 36 11.39 0.79 -4.41
N LYS A 37 11.84 1.64 -5.33
CA LYS A 37 11.10 2.82 -5.69
C LYS A 37 9.75 2.25 -6.08
N ASN A 38 8.69 2.64 -5.37
CA ASN A 38 7.34 2.46 -5.84
C ASN A 38 7.31 3.14 -7.22
N VAL A 39 7.62 2.37 -8.25
CA VAL A 39 7.50 2.84 -9.63
C VAL A 39 6.01 2.89 -9.87
N VAL A 40 5.45 4.06 -9.64
CA VAL A 40 4.10 4.36 -10.10
C VAL A 40 4.21 4.30 -11.61
N GLU A 41 3.64 3.26 -12.20
CA GLU A 41 3.63 3.12 -13.65
C GLU A 41 2.90 4.31 -14.26
N LYS A 42 3.59 5.06 -15.11
CA LYS A 42 3.05 6.26 -15.74
C LYS A 42 1.81 5.92 -16.56
N ILE A 43 0.68 6.50 -16.20
CA ILE A 43 -0.58 6.34 -16.92
C ILE A 43 -0.71 7.44 -17.98
N ALA A 44 -0.51 7.09 -19.24
CA ALA A 44 -0.49 8.04 -20.36
C ALA A 44 -1.83 8.79 -20.56
N ASN A 45 -2.95 8.16 -20.25
CA ASN A 45 -4.29 8.78 -20.34
C ASN A 45 -5.06 8.55 -19.04
N LEU A 46 -4.72 9.32 -18.02
CA LEU A 46 -5.30 9.19 -16.68
C LEU A 46 -6.84 9.31 -16.66
N PRO A 47 -7.51 10.23 -17.38
CA PRO A 47 -8.96 10.31 -17.40
C PRO A 47 -9.66 9.02 -17.83
N GLU A 48 -9.07 8.28 -18.75
CA GLU A 48 -9.61 7.01 -19.27
C GLU A 48 -9.20 5.79 -18.44
N ALA A 49 -8.30 5.97 -17.48
CA ALA A 49 -7.84 4.89 -16.61
C ALA A 49 -8.97 4.36 -15.75
N ILE A 50 -9.13 3.03 -15.70
CA ILE A 50 -10.03 2.37 -14.76
C ILE A 50 -9.39 2.43 -13.38
N VAL A 51 -10.07 3.10 -12.44
CA VAL A 51 -9.55 3.40 -11.10
C VAL A 51 -9.08 2.13 -10.38
N TYR A 52 -9.89 1.09 -10.36
CA TYR A 52 -9.50 -0.15 -9.70
C TYR A 52 -8.27 -0.79 -10.36
N THR A 53 -8.33 -1.05 -11.66
CA THR A 53 -7.33 -1.87 -12.35
C THR A 53 -5.97 -1.18 -12.41
N GLN A 54 -5.94 0.14 -12.64
CA GLN A 54 -4.71 0.87 -12.93
C GLN A 54 -4.15 1.65 -11.74
N LEU A 55 -4.98 1.92 -10.71
CA LEU A 55 -4.56 2.70 -9.54
C LEU A 55 -4.64 1.87 -8.25
N VAL A 56 -5.80 1.29 -7.94
CA VAL A 56 -6.03 0.59 -6.66
C VAL A 56 -5.37 -0.78 -6.62
N LYS A 57 -5.55 -1.59 -7.66
CA LYS A 57 -5.01 -2.96 -7.73
C LYS A 57 -3.50 -3.03 -7.55
N PRO A 58 -2.67 -2.15 -8.16
CA PRO A 58 -1.23 -2.12 -7.90
C PRO A 58 -0.89 -1.91 -6.42
N VAL A 59 -1.58 -0.99 -5.74
CA VAL A 59 -1.38 -0.77 -4.29
C VAL A 59 -1.72 -2.03 -3.49
N LEU A 60 -2.88 -2.64 -3.75
CA LEU A 60 -3.28 -3.89 -3.08
C LEU A 60 -2.27 -5.01 -3.33
N THR A 61 -1.79 -5.14 -4.57
CA THR A 61 -0.81 -6.16 -4.95
C THR A 61 0.51 -5.98 -4.20
N GLN A 62 1.02 -4.78 -4.10
CA GLN A 62 2.29 -4.50 -3.45
C GLN A 62 2.22 -4.57 -1.92
N LYS A 63 1.12 -4.11 -1.32
CA LYS A 63 1.03 -3.91 0.13
C LYS A 63 0.24 -5.00 0.87
N CYS A 64 -0.69 -5.68 0.21
CA CYS A 64 -1.70 -6.51 0.86
C CYS A 64 -1.64 -7.99 0.44
N THR A 65 -1.50 -8.27 -0.86
CA THR A 65 -1.66 -9.63 -1.38
C THR A 65 -0.56 -10.60 -0.94
N SER A 66 0.56 -10.12 -0.41
CA SER A 66 1.58 -11.01 0.19
C SER A 66 1.05 -11.84 1.37
N CYS A 67 -0.07 -11.41 1.99
CA CYS A 67 -0.71 -12.07 3.12
C CYS A 67 -2.20 -12.40 2.88
N HIS A 68 -2.81 -11.79 1.86
CA HIS A 68 -4.24 -11.90 1.55
C HIS A 68 -4.44 -12.33 0.08
N ASN A 69 -4.06 -13.57 -0.24
CA ASN A 69 -4.15 -14.19 -1.56
C ASN A 69 -4.73 -15.62 -1.49
N ASP A 70 -4.76 -16.33 -2.60
CA ASP A 70 -5.29 -17.69 -2.69
C ASP A 70 -4.54 -18.73 -1.81
N GLN A 71 -3.24 -18.54 -1.57
CA GLN A 71 -2.40 -19.45 -0.80
C GLN A 71 -2.28 -19.05 0.67
N LYS A 72 -2.40 -17.75 0.96
CA LYS A 72 -2.29 -17.20 2.30
C LYS A 72 -3.45 -16.25 2.58
N GLN A 73 -4.39 -16.72 3.38
CA GLN A 73 -5.65 -16.03 3.66
C GLN A 73 -5.74 -15.67 5.15
N LYS A 74 -4.88 -14.75 5.61
CA LYS A 74 -4.97 -14.26 6.98
C LYS A 74 -6.34 -13.58 7.19
N GLY A 75 -7.06 -13.96 8.28
CA GLY A 75 -8.42 -13.50 8.52
C GLY A 75 -9.43 -13.99 7.47
N LYS A 76 -9.13 -15.10 6.77
CA LYS A 76 -9.92 -15.63 5.64
C LYS A 76 -10.17 -14.60 4.55
N LEU A 77 -9.34 -13.56 4.49
CA LEU A 77 -9.46 -12.44 3.56
C LEU A 77 -8.55 -12.64 2.35
N ARG A 78 -9.10 -12.38 1.16
CA ARG A 78 -8.38 -12.29 -0.10
C ARG A 78 -8.57 -10.92 -0.73
N LEU A 79 -7.50 -10.35 -1.26
CA LEU A 79 -7.47 -9.02 -1.89
C LEU A 79 -6.92 -9.06 -3.31
N ASP A 80 -6.79 -10.25 -3.87
CA ASP A 80 -6.20 -10.50 -5.18
C ASP A 80 -7.21 -10.40 -6.34
N THR A 81 -8.51 -10.57 -6.07
CA THR A 81 -9.56 -10.40 -7.08
C THR A 81 -10.77 -9.61 -6.57
N PRO A 82 -11.52 -8.91 -7.45
CA PRO A 82 -12.72 -8.16 -7.08
C PRO A 82 -13.75 -8.98 -6.32
N GLU A 83 -13.99 -10.21 -6.73
CA GLU A 83 -14.99 -11.11 -6.14
C GLU A 83 -14.67 -11.37 -4.66
N PHE A 84 -13.41 -11.66 -4.34
CA PHE A 84 -12.99 -11.93 -2.97
C PHE A 84 -12.90 -10.67 -2.12
N ILE A 85 -12.57 -9.53 -2.72
CA ILE A 85 -12.61 -8.22 -2.02
C ILE A 85 -14.06 -7.93 -1.57
N LEU A 86 -15.05 -8.18 -2.44
CA LEU A 86 -16.46 -7.99 -2.12
C LEU A 86 -16.99 -9.02 -1.10
N GLN A 87 -16.45 -10.24 -1.13
CA GLN A 87 -16.80 -11.28 -0.17
C GLN A 87 -16.38 -10.90 1.25
N GLY A 88 -15.23 -10.24 1.40
CA GLY A 88 -14.65 -9.88 2.70
C GLY A 88 -13.91 -11.02 3.37
N GLY A 89 -13.71 -10.91 4.68
CA GLY A 89 -12.98 -11.85 5.52
C GLY A 89 -13.87 -12.56 6.56
N GLU A 90 -13.22 -13.13 7.58
CA GLU A 90 -13.93 -13.86 8.65
C GLU A 90 -14.85 -12.97 9.49
N ASP A 91 -14.56 -11.69 9.60
CA ASP A 91 -15.38 -10.71 10.33
C ASP A 91 -16.44 -10.04 9.43
N GLY A 92 -16.55 -10.46 8.16
CA GLY A 92 -17.52 -9.96 7.21
C GLY A 92 -16.92 -9.02 6.15
N PRO A 93 -17.77 -8.17 5.54
CA PRO A 93 -17.36 -7.24 4.49
C PRO A 93 -16.32 -6.24 4.97
N ILE A 94 -15.30 -6.01 4.17
CA ILE A 94 -14.23 -5.04 4.48
C ILE A 94 -14.47 -3.66 3.86
N ILE A 95 -15.41 -3.56 2.91
CA ILE A 95 -15.74 -2.32 2.22
C ILE A 95 -17.22 -1.99 2.48
N SER A 96 -17.46 -0.79 2.96
CA SER A 96 -18.77 -0.13 3.00
C SER A 96 -18.79 0.93 1.92
N ALA A 97 -19.37 0.61 0.76
CA ALA A 97 -19.38 1.48 -0.42
C ALA A 97 -19.95 2.87 -0.11
N GLY A 98 -19.22 3.93 -0.45
CA GLY A 98 -19.58 5.31 -0.15
C GLY A 98 -19.28 5.77 1.29
N LYS A 99 -18.79 4.86 2.15
CA LYS A 99 -18.53 5.14 3.57
C LYS A 99 -17.13 4.67 3.97
N PRO A 100 -16.08 5.41 3.59
CA PRO A 100 -14.70 4.97 3.85
C PRO A 100 -14.39 4.77 5.34
N LEU A 101 -14.88 5.65 6.22
CA LEU A 101 -14.64 5.53 7.66
C LEU A 101 -15.42 4.39 8.33
N ASP A 102 -16.43 3.85 7.67
CA ASP A 102 -17.14 2.64 8.11
C ASP A 102 -16.54 1.36 7.51
N SER A 103 -15.65 1.50 6.52
CA SER A 103 -14.98 0.39 5.86
C SER A 103 -13.81 -0.14 6.69
N GLU A 104 -13.83 -1.44 6.99
CA GLU A 104 -12.78 -2.09 7.78
C GLU A 104 -11.41 -1.97 7.10
N LEU A 105 -11.37 -2.02 5.77
CA LEU A 105 -10.17 -1.75 4.98
C LEU A 105 -9.52 -0.42 5.39
N ILE A 106 -10.28 0.67 5.42
CA ILE A 106 -9.75 2.00 5.74
C ILE A 106 -9.45 2.14 7.23
N LYS A 107 -10.31 1.61 8.10
CA LYS A 107 -10.08 1.66 9.56
C LYS A 107 -8.73 1.06 9.92
N ARG A 108 -8.39 -0.12 9.39
CA ARG A 108 -7.13 -0.81 9.71
C ARG A 108 -5.90 -0.08 9.19
N LEU A 109 -6.01 0.69 8.11
CA LEU A 109 -4.93 1.56 7.61
C LEU A 109 -4.69 2.78 8.50
N LEU A 110 -5.72 3.25 9.22
CA LEU A 110 -5.69 4.47 10.04
C LEU A 110 -5.40 4.21 11.51
N LEU A 111 -5.31 2.96 11.95
CA LEU A 111 -4.90 2.62 13.31
C LEU A 111 -3.45 3.06 13.58
N ASP A 112 -3.08 3.19 14.86
CA ASP A 112 -1.69 3.40 15.25
C ASP A 112 -0.82 2.23 14.74
N THR A 113 0.38 2.52 14.27
CA THR A 113 1.30 1.52 13.71
C THR A 113 1.75 0.46 14.71
N ASN A 114 1.55 0.67 16.01
CA ASN A 114 1.80 -0.30 17.06
C ASN A 114 0.55 -1.11 17.44
N ASP A 115 -0.62 -0.78 16.89
CA ASP A 115 -1.84 -1.55 17.09
C ASP A 115 -1.72 -2.91 16.38
N GLU A 116 -2.12 -3.99 17.05
CA GLU A 116 -2.04 -5.34 16.51
C GLU A 116 -2.95 -5.57 15.28
N HIS A 117 -3.98 -4.74 15.15
CA HIS A 117 -4.92 -4.75 14.03
C HIS A 117 -4.53 -3.80 12.90
N HIS A 118 -3.47 -3.00 13.07
CA HIS A 118 -2.97 -2.14 11.99
C HIS A 118 -2.54 -2.96 10.78
N MET A 119 -2.91 -2.50 9.59
CA MET A 119 -2.49 -3.11 8.33
C MET A 119 -1.76 -2.09 7.43
N PRO A 120 -0.65 -2.48 6.79
CA PRO A 120 0.11 -3.72 6.97
C PRO A 120 0.71 -3.84 8.37
N PRO A 121 0.93 -5.07 8.88
CA PRO A 121 1.46 -5.25 10.22
C PRO A 121 2.91 -4.76 10.33
N LYS A 122 3.35 -4.48 11.56
CA LYS A 122 4.71 -4.04 11.86
C LYS A 122 5.77 -4.94 11.19
N GLY A 123 6.76 -4.33 10.56
CA GLY A 123 7.80 -5.01 9.79
C GLY A 123 7.48 -5.23 8.31
N LYS A 124 6.31 -4.81 7.85
CA LYS A 124 5.98 -4.68 6.42
C LYS A 124 6.05 -3.23 5.98
N THR A 125 6.26 -3.01 4.68
CA THR A 125 6.27 -1.66 4.10
C THR A 125 4.88 -1.01 4.26
N PRO A 126 4.76 0.10 5.00
CA PRO A 126 3.48 0.77 5.18
C PRO A 126 2.98 1.39 3.87
N LEU A 127 1.71 1.73 3.83
CA LEU A 127 1.17 2.57 2.77
C LEU A 127 1.66 4.02 2.97
N THR A 128 1.85 4.72 1.85
CA THR A 128 2.05 6.17 1.85
C THR A 128 0.72 6.90 2.06
N ASP A 129 0.78 8.17 2.46
CA ASP A 129 -0.42 9.00 2.59
C ASP A 129 -1.20 9.09 1.28
N ASN A 130 -0.50 9.11 0.14
CA ASN A 130 -1.11 9.12 -1.20
C ASN A 130 -1.85 7.81 -1.49
N GLU A 131 -1.28 6.66 -1.14
CA GLU A 131 -1.92 5.35 -1.31
C GLU A 131 -3.17 5.22 -0.42
N ILE A 132 -3.11 5.70 0.81
CA ILE A 132 -4.27 5.74 1.73
C ILE A 132 -5.34 6.69 1.18
N ALA A 133 -4.97 7.88 0.73
CA ALA A 133 -5.91 8.84 0.13
C ALA A 133 -6.59 8.27 -1.11
N LEU A 134 -5.86 7.55 -1.96
CA LEU A 134 -6.40 6.87 -3.14
C LEU A 134 -7.45 5.82 -2.76
N LEU A 135 -7.13 4.94 -1.81
CA LEU A 135 -8.07 3.91 -1.35
C LEU A 135 -9.30 4.51 -0.69
N HIS A 136 -9.11 5.56 0.13
CA HIS A 136 -10.22 6.31 0.74
C HIS A 136 -11.14 6.92 -0.33
N TRP A 137 -10.57 7.59 -1.32
CA TRP A 137 -11.32 8.21 -2.41
C TRP A 137 -12.08 7.16 -3.25
N TRP A 138 -11.45 6.03 -3.57
CA TRP A 138 -12.11 4.94 -4.30
C TRP A 138 -13.30 4.38 -3.53
N VAL A 139 -13.16 4.11 -2.23
CA VAL A 139 -14.24 3.64 -1.37
C VAL A 139 -15.35 4.68 -1.23
N GLN A 140 -14.99 5.96 -1.07
CA GLN A 140 -15.94 7.09 -0.97
C GLN A 140 -16.84 7.18 -2.19
N HIS A 141 -16.34 6.83 -3.37
CA HIS A 141 -17.10 6.86 -4.62
C HIS A 141 -17.68 5.49 -5.02
N GLY A 142 -17.87 4.62 -4.04
CA GLY A 142 -18.62 3.37 -4.20
C GLY A 142 -17.77 2.13 -4.40
N ALA A 143 -16.44 2.22 -4.37
CA ALA A 143 -15.51 1.11 -4.58
C ALA A 143 -15.80 0.33 -5.89
N ASP A 144 -16.12 1.05 -6.95
CA ASP A 144 -16.50 0.48 -8.24
C ASP A 144 -15.25 -0.03 -8.98
N PHE A 145 -15.34 -1.24 -9.53
CA PHE A 145 -14.21 -1.91 -10.21
C PHE A 145 -14.09 -1.56 -11.69
N THR A 146 -15.05 -0.83 -12.24
CA THR A 146 -15.16 -0.55 -13.69
C THR A 146 -15.08 0.92 -14.04
N LYS A 147 -15.30 1.82 -13.08
CA LYS A 147 -15.33 3.27 -13.34
C LYS A 147 -13.97 3.82 -13.68
N LYS A 148 -13.96 4.73 -14.65
CA LYS A 148 -12.81 5.53 -15.04
C LYS A 148 -12.63 6.74 -14.13
N VAL A 149 -11.40 7.27 -14.08
CA VAL A 149 -11.09 8.49 -13.31
C VAL A 149 -12.01 9.65 -13.71
N ALA A 150 -12.24 9.86 -15.00
CA ALA A 150 -13.13 10.91 -15.52
C ALA A 150 -14.59 10.80 -15.06
N GLN A 151 -15.02 9.66 -14.57
CA GLN A 151 -16.39 9.41 -14.10
C GLN A 151 -16.59 9.66 -12.60
N LEU A 152 -15.51 9.98 -11.88
CA LEU A 152 -15.54 10.21 -10.44
C LEU A 152 -15.21 11.67 -10.11
N PRO A 153 -15.85 12.26 -9.09
CA PRO A 153 -15.50 13.59 -8.61
C PRO A 153 -14.04 13.66 -8.15
N VAL A 154 -13.30 14.64 -8.63
CA VAL A 154 -11.90 14.91 -8.25
C VAL A 154 -11.86 16.17 -7.42
N ASP A 155 -11.62 16.05 -6.13
CA ASP A 155 -11.43 17.16 -5.21
C ASP A 155 -9.95 17.58 -5.11
N ASP A 156 -9.69 18.68 -4.37
CA ASP A 156 -8.33 19.22 -4.22
C ASP A 156 -7.39 18.29 -3.44
N LYS A 157 -7.91 17.32 -2.68
CA LYS A 157 -7.09 16.36 -1.91
C LYS A 157 -6.58 15.23 -2.79
N ILE A 158 -7.44 14.70 -3.66
CA ILE A 158 -7.06 13.58 -4.54
C ILE A 158 -6.32 14.05 -5.80
N LYS A 159 -6.52 15.30 -6.22
CA LYS A 159 -5.92 15.86 -7.43
C LYS A 159 -4.40 15.69 -7.51
N PRO A 160 -3.60 16.05 -6.46
CA PRO A 160 -2.15 15.84 -6.50
C PRO A 160 -1.77 14.35 -6.52
N VAL A 161 -2.54 13.50 -5.86
CA VAL A 161 -2.34 12.04 -5.87
C VAL A 161 -2.52 11.50 -7.28
N LEU A 162 -3.59 11.88 -7.97
CA LEU A 162 -3.84 11.45 -9.36
C LEU A 162 -2.78 12.00 -10.32
N ALA A 163 -2.29 13.23 -10.07
CA ALA A 163 -1.23 13.82 -10.88
C ALA A 163 0.09 13.02 -10.80
N SER A 164 0.42 12.45 -9.65
CA SER A 164 1.62 11.59 -9.52
C SER A 164 1.56 10.37 -10.44
N TYR A 165 0.39 9.76 -10.60
CA TYR A 165 0.20 8.63 -11.54
C TYR A 165 0.33 9.06 -13.02
N ALA A 166 -0.04 10.29 -13.37
CA ALA A 166 0.13 10.82 -14.72
C ALA A 166 1.61 11.11 -15.04
N ASN A 167 2.39 11.47 -14.03
CA ASN A 167 3.80 11.85 -14.18
C ASN A 167 4.76 10.67 -14.00
N GLY A 168 4.33 9.61 -13.33
CA GLY A 168 5.17 8.46 -12.97
C GLY A 168 6.14 8.78 -11.83
N GLU A 169 5.71 9.59 -10.87
CA GLU A 169 6.48 10.01 -9.68
C GLU A 169 6.05 9.28 -8.41
#